data_4ac40493a8f4d9d46501c8dd87d8f211
#
_entry.id   4ac40493a8f4d9d46501c8dd87d8f211
#
_cell.length_a   1.000
_cell.length_b   1.000
_cell.length_c   1.000
_cell.angle_alpha   90.00
_cell.angle_beta   90.00
_cell.angle_gamma   90.00
#
_symmetry.space_group_name_H-M   'P 1'
#
loop_
_entity.id
_entity.type
_entity.pdbx_description
1 polymer ?
#
loop_
_entity_poly.entity_id
_entity_poly.type
_entity_poly.pdbx_seq_one_letter_code
_entity_poly.pdbx_strand_id
1 'polypeptide(L)'
;MNKETFCAYPFNTIFLGADGGIKTCCSAEQDIGDINKQSIQDILQGPVAQSVRQSIVNEQWHPQCNQCKRLEAMGARSERIDSGSVAKFEHFKDATAETFELHKLDLRWSNLCNLACNYCYEYFSSKW
;
A
#
# COMPACT_ATOMS: atom_id res chain seq x y z
N MET A 1 8.71 12.05 -12.70
CA MET A 1 7.50 11.61 -11.94
C MET A 1 6.35 12.55 -12.22
N ASN A 2 5.14 12.04 -12.46
CA ASN A 2 3.95 12.85 -12.75
C ASN A 2 2.80 12.51 -11.78
N LYS A 3 1.79 13.41 -11.72
CA LYS A 3 0.64 13.23 -10.80
C LYS A 3 -0.33 12.11 -11.22
N GLU A 4 -0.34 11.74 -12.50
CA GLU A 4 -1.30 10.77 -13.04
C GLU A 4 -1.08 9.35 -12.50
N THR A 5 0.19 8.97 -12.32
CA THR A 5 0.58 7.66 -11.79
C THR A 5 1.10 7.71 -10.36
N PHE A 6 1.29 8.92 -9.81
CA PHE A 6 1.86 9.10 -8.49
C PHE A 6 0.97 8.60 -7.36
N CYS A 7 1.58 7.92 -6.41
CA CYS A 7 0.98 7.55 -5.12
C CYS A 7 2.04 7.67 -4.02
N ALA A 8 1.75 8.40 -2.95
CA ALA A 8 2.68 8.55 -1.84
C ALA A 8 2.81 7.29 -0.96
N TYR A 9 1.83 6.41 -0.97
CA TYR A 9 1.79 5.24 -0.08
C TYR A 9 3.04 4.37 -0.12
N PRO A 10 3.60 3.99 -1.29
CA PRO A 10 4.83 3.20 -1.32
C PRO A 10 6.05 3.90 -0.72
N PHE A 11 6.00 5.21 -0.58
CA PHE A 11 7.07 6.02 0.00
C PHE A 11 6.88 6.34 1.48
N ASN A 12 5.66 6.13 2.05
CA ASN A 12 5.38 6.63 3.40
C ASN A 12 4.44 5.76 4.25
N THR A 13 4.00 4.61 3.74
CA THR A 13 3.00 3.79 4.44
C THR A 13 3.49 2.36 4.63
N ILE A 14 3.22 1.83 5.81
CA ILE A 14 3.33 0.40 6.11
C ILE A 14 1.93 -0.11 6.44
N PHE A 15 1.47 -1.10 5.69
CA PHE A 15 0.31 -1.91 6.05
C PHE A 15 0.80 -3.26 6.56
N LEU A 16 0.44 -3.61 7.80
CA LEU A 16 0.75 -4.90 8.41
C LEU A 16 -0.53 -5.73 8.52
N GLY A 17 -0.59 -6.84 7.80
CA GLY A 17 -1.65 -7.83 7.89
C GLY A 17 -1.56 -8.70 9.14
N ALA A 18 -2.66 -9.31 9.53
CA ALA A 18 -2.74 -10.17 10.72
C ALA A 18 -1.85 -11.43 10.62
N ASP A 19 -1.48 -11.84 9.42
CA ASP A 19 -0.59 -12.96 9.13
C ASP A 19 0.91 -12.59 9.14
N GLY A 20 1.23 -11.30 9.30
CA GLY A 20 2.59 -10.77 9.22
C GLY A 20 3.01 -10.26 7.84
N GLY A 21 2.14 -10.36 6.85
CA GLY A 21 2.39 -9.80 5.51
C GLY A 21 2.43 -8.28 5.53
N ILE A 22 3.43 -7.71 4.85
CA ILE A 22 3.59 -6.26 4.69
C ILE A 22 3.19 -5.87 3.28
N LYS A 23 2.37 -4.81 3.18
CA LYS A 23 1.97 -4.20 1.91
C LYS A 23 2.30 -2.70 1.91
N THR A 24 2.35 -2.13 0.72
CA THR A 24 2.52 -0.68 0.55
C THR A 24 1.26 0.12 0.91
N CYS A 25 0.08 -0.50 0.82
CA CYS A 25 -1.20 0.09 1.24
C CYS A 25 -2.28 -1.01 1.37
N CYS A 26 -3.45 -0.66 1.92
CA CYS A 26 -4.57 -1.60 2.09
C CYS A 26 -5.13 -2.14 0.77
N SER A 27 -4.97 -1.43 -0.35
CA SER A 27 -5.44 -1.83 -1.68
C SER A 27 -4.41 -2.55 -2.53
N ALA A 28 -3.18 -2.76 -2.02
CA ALA A 28 -2.15 -3.48 -2.75
C ALA A 28 -2.51 -4.97 -2.87
N GLU A 29 -2.36 -5.53 -4.07
CA GLU A 29 -2.76 -6.91 -4.35
C GLU A 29 -1.78 -7.95 -3.79
N GLN A 30 -0.54 -7.56 -3.49
CA GLN A 30 0.50 -8.49 -3.03
C GLN A 30 1.29 -7.92 -1.85
N ASP A 31 1.82 -8.80 -1.04
CA ASP A 31 2.77 -8.46 0.01
C ASP A 31 4.13 -8.08 -0.60
N ILE A 32 4.81 -7.13 0.04
CA ILE A 32 6.20 -6.78 -0.28
C ILE A 32 7.20 -7.54 0.60
N GLY A 33 6.72 -8.23 1.62
CA GLY A 33 7.51 -9.05 2.54
C GLY A 33 6.68 -9.58 3.69
N ASP A 34 7.34 -10.28 4.60
CA ASP A 34 6.73 -10.93 5.78
C ASP A 34 7.63 -10.68 7.00
N ILE A 35 7.07 -10.03 8.03
CA ILE A 35 7.81 -9.72 9.27
C ILE A 35 8.19 -10.95 10.09
N ASN A 36 7.56 -12.11 9.83
CA ASN A 36 7.96 -13.36 10.46
C ASN A 36 9.26 -13.93 9.89
N LYS A 37 9.71 -13.43 8.73
CA LYS A 37 10.87 -13.94 7.99
C LYS A 37 11.99 -12.92 7.81
N GLN A 38 11.67 -11.63 7.82
CA GLN A 38 12.59 -10.54 7.51
C GLN A 38 12.40 -9.37 8.47
N SER A 39 13.42 -8.55 8.68
CA SER A 39 13.27 -7.27 9.37
C SER A 39 12.42 -6.31 8.52
N ILE A 40 11.70 -5.41 9.18
CA ILE A 40 10.92 -4.38 8.48
C ILE A 40 11.80 -3.52 7.57
N GLN A 41 13.02 -3.24 8.00
CA GLN A 41 13.97 -2.47 7.21
C GLN A 41 14.38 -3.21 5.94
N ASP A 42 14.66 -4.52 6.02
CA ASP A 42 14.99 -5.34 4.85
C ASP A 42 13.81 -5.43 3.87
N ILE A 43 12.59 -5.50 4.38
CA ILE A 43 11.37 -5.49 3.55
C ILE A 43 11.24 -4.15 2.81
N LEU A 44 11.36 -3.03 3.53
CA LEU A 44 11.18 -1.70 2.96
C LEU A 44 12.28 -1.31 1.97
N GLN A 45 13.49 -1.82 2.15
CA GLN A 45 14.61 -1.61 1.24
C GLN A 45 14.84 -2.78 0.28
N GLY A 46 14.00 -3.79 0.37
CA GLY A 46 14.09 -4.97 -0.50
C GLY A 46 13.66 -4.72 -1.95
N PRO A 47 13.98 -5.67 -2.85
CA PRO A 47 13.78 -5.49 -4.29
C PRO A 47 12.30 -5.30 -4.68
N VAL A 48 11.38 -5.93 -3.96
CA VAL A 48 9.93 -5.82 -4.26
C VAL A 48 9.44 -4.42 -3.94
N ALA A 49 9.75 -3.90 -2.75
CA ALA A 49 9.36 -2.54 -2.35
C ALA A 49 9.99 -1.48 -3.27
N GLN A 50 11.26 -1.66 -3.62
CA GLN A 50 11.94 -0.76 -4.56
C GLN A 50 11.33 -0.82 -5.96
N SER A 51 10.91 -1.98 -6.45
CA SER A 51 10.28 -2.09 -7.77
C SER A 51 8.95 -1.34 -7.84
N VAL A 52 8.17 -1.34 -6.75
CA VAL A 52 6.92 -0.55 -6.68
C VAL A 52 7.23 0.95 -6.77
N ARG A 53 8.16 1.44 -5.97
CA ARG A 53 8.57 2.85 -5.99
C ARG A 53 9.19 3.24 -7.34
N GLN A 54 10.05 2.39 -7.91
CA GLN A 54 10.67 2.63 -9.21
C GLN A 54 9.64 2.76 -10.33
N SER A 55 8.58 1.95 -10.30
CA SER A 55 7.50 2.10 -11.30
C SER A 55 6.86 3.48 -11.23
N ILE A 56 6.60 4.00 -10.02
CA ILE A 56 6.04 5.35 -9.84
C ILE A 56 7.03 6.43 -10.32
N VAL A 57 8.31 6.28 -9.99
CA VAL A 57 9.38 7.19 -10.48
C VAL A 57 9.43 7.21 -12.00
N ASN A 58 9.25 6.05 -12.64
CA ASN A 58 9.21 5.88 -14.09
C ASN A 58 7.84 6.22 -14.72
N GLU A 59 6.92 6.81 -13.95
CA GLU A 59 5.58 7.20 -14.44
C GLU A 59 4.74 6.01 -14.93
N GLN A 60 4.90 4.86 -14.30
CA GLN A 60 4.23 3.62 -14.65
C GLN A 60 3.39 3.07 -13.49
N TRP A 61 2.29 2.42 -13.83
CA TRP A 61 1.51 1.64 -12.88
C TRP A 61 2.20 0.32 -12.56
N HIS A 62 2.50 0.08 -11.29
CA HIS A 62 2.95 -1.25 -10.84
C HIS A 62 1.77 -2.24 -10.79
N PRO A 63 1.96 -3.54 -11.08
CA PRO A 63 0.90 -4.55 -10.99
C PRO A 63 0.17 -4.59 -9.64
N GLN A 64 0.84 -4.35 -8.53
CA GLN A 64 0.22 -4.25 -7.20
C GLN A 64 -0.82 -3.12 -7.08
N CYS A 65 -0.78 -2.13 -7.96
CA CYS A 65 -1.64 -0.95 -7.97
C CYS A 65 -2.83 -1.10 -8.93
N ASN A 66 -3.08 -2.29 -9.48
CA ASN A 66 -4.11 -2.53 -10.48
C ASN A 66 -5.51 -2.17 -10.00
N GLN A 67 -5.82 -2.32 -8.71
CA GLN A 67 -7.13 -1.95 -8.17
C GLN A 67 -7.41 -0.47 -8.39
N CYS A 68 -6.49 0.41 -7.98
CA CYS A 68 -6.64 1.85 -8.20
C CYS A 68 -6.70 2.19 -9.69
N LYS A 69 -5.81 1.60 -10.50
CA LYS A 69 -5.79 1.80 -11.94
C LYS A 69 -7.14 1.47 -12.60
N ARG A 70 -7.74 0.32 -12.25
CA ARG A 70 -9.04 -0.09 -12.79
C ARG A 70 -10.17 0.84 -12.37
N LEU A 71 -10.22 1.22 -11.08
CA LEU A 71 -11.23 2.14 -10.58
C LEU A 71 -11.18 3.48 -11.31
N GLU A 72 -10.01 4.06 -11.46
CA GLU A 72 -9.84 5.34 -12.13
C GLU A 72 -10.14 5.26 -13.63
N ALA A 73 -9.79 4.15 -14.28
CA ALA A 73 -10.13 3.93 -15.69
C ALA A 73 -11.65 3.85 -15.92
N MET A 74 -12.43 3.44 -14.92
CA MET A 74 -13.90 3.43 -14.95
C MET A 74 -14.53 4.75 -14.48
N GLY A 75 -13.73 5.78 -14.20
CA GLY A 75 -14.21 7.06 -13.66
C GLY A 75 -14.57 7.03 -12.18
N ALA A 76 -14.23 5.97 -11.46
CA ALA A 76 -14.46 5.86 -10.02
C ALA A 76 -13.27 6.43 -9.23
N ARG A 77 -13.51 6.77 -7.96
CA ARG A 77 -12.45 7.21 -7.08
C ARG A 77 -11.70 6.01 -6.51
N SER A 78 -10.40 6.13 -6.40
CA SER A 78 -9.51 5.11 -5.85
C SER A 78 -8.99 5.51 -4.47
N GLU A 79 -8.43 4.55 -3.72
CA GLU A 79 -7.82 4.79 -2.41
C GLU A 79 -6.73 5.88 -2.48
N ARG A 80 -5.89 5.92 -3.50
CA ARG A 80 -4.84 6.94 -3.61
C ARG A 80 -5.39 8.36 -3.77
N ILE A 81 -6.59 8.52 -4.34
CA ILE A 81 -7.28 9.80 -4.47
C ILE A 81 -8.01 10.15 -3.18
N ASP A 82 -8.79 9.22 -2.64
CA ASP A 82 -9.60 9.45 -1.44
C ASP A 82 -8.76 9.69 -0.18
N SER A 83 -7.63 9.03 -0.07
CA SER A 83 -6.70 9.22 1.05
C SER A 83 -5.87 10.51 0.99
N GLY A 84 -5.97 11.27 -0.11
CA GLY A 84 -5.11 12.44 -0.33
C GLY A 84 -3.66 12.10 -0.66
N SER A 85 -3.37 10.83 -1.02
CA SER A 85 -2.01 10.40 -1.37
C SER A 85 -1.43 11.21 -2.54
N VAL A 86 -2.25 11.51 -3.55
CA VAL A 86 -1.85 12.32 -4.71
C VAL A 86 -1.48 13.76 -4.31
N ALA A 87 -2.10 14.32 -3.28
CA ALA A 87 -1.81 15.67 -2.81
C ALA A 87 -0.40 15.83 -2.25
N LYS A 88 0.26 14.72 -1.87
CA LYS A 88 1.65 14.71 -1.39
C LYS A 88 2.71 14.71 -2.50
N PHE A 89 2.29 14.90 -3.75
CA PHE A 89 3.20 14.86 -4.90
C PHE A 89 4.38 15.82 -4.74
N GLU A 90 4.15 17.07 -4.34
CA GLU A 90 5.21 18.06 -4.22
C GLU A 90 6.28 17.68 -3.18
N HIS A 91 5.86 16.96 -2.11
CA HIS A 91 6.80 16.47 -1.10
C HIS A 91 7.73 15.36 -1.64
N PHE A 92 7.19 14.49 -2.49
CA PHE A 92 7.90 13.31 -3.00
C PHE A 92 8.36 13.42 -4.47
N LYS A 93 8.23 14.59 -5.12
CA LYS A 93 8.55 14.75 -6.56
C LYS A 93 9.98 14.37 -6.94
N ASP A 94 10.92 14.52 -6.01
CA ASP A 94 12.33 14.17 -6.19
C ASP A 94 12.71 12.84 -5.53
N ALA A 95 11.72 12.04 -5.09
CA ALA A 95 11.95 10.74 -4.48
C ALA A 95 12.51 9.72 -5.47
N THR A 96 13.30 8.79 -4.95
CA THR A 96 13.87 7.66 -5.68
C THR A 96 13.26 6.33 -5.18
N ALA A 97 13.61 5.23 -5.81
CA ALA A 97 13.18 3.90 -5.35
C ALA A 97 13.64 3.56 -3.91
N GLU A 98 14.68 4.22 -3.41
CA GLU A 98 15.22 4.03 -2.06
C GLU A 98 14.54 4.92 -1.02
N THR A 99 13.80 5.96 -1.45
CA THR A 99 13.15 6.91 -0.54
C THR A 99 12.04 6.23 0.24
N PHE A 100 12.11 6.32 1.57
CA PHE A 100 11.00 5.93 2.46
C PHE A 100 11.00 6.79 3.72
N GLU A 101 9.86 7.40 4.02
CA GLU A 101 9.62 8.23 5.21
C GLU A 101 8.30 7.82 5.85
N LEU A 102 8.30 7.15 6.98
CA LEU A 102 7.08 6.65 7.59
C LEU A 102 6.15 7.79 8.07
N HIS A 103 4.99 7.90 7.42
CA HIS A 103 3.92 8.84 7.81
C HIS A 103 2.63 8.14 8.22
N LYS A 104 2.40 6.90 7.77
CA LYS A 104 1.19 6.13 8.06
C LYS A 104 1.54 4.69 8.39
N LEU A 105 0.98 4.20 9.49
CA LEU A 105 1.06 2.81 9.90
C LEU A 105 -0.37 2.27 10.03
N ASP A 106 -0.72 1.31 9.17
CA ASP A 106 -2.01 0.62 9.18
C ASP A 106 -1.80 -0.80 9.72
N LEU A 107 -2.26 -1.04 10.95
CA LEU A 107 -2.03 -2.28 11.67
C LEU A 107 -3.29 -3.14 11.73
N ARG A 108 -3.17 -4.39 11.31
CA ARG A 108 -4.19 -5.43 11.46
C ARG A 108 -3.66 -6.50 12.41
N TRP A 109 -3.76 -6.25 13.71
CA TRP A 109 -3.21 -7.13 14.75
C TRP A 109 -3.75 -8.56 14.68
N SER A 110 -5.06 -8.69 14.41
CA SER A 110 -5.76 -9.96 14.45
C SER A 110 -7.11 -9.83 13.75
N ASN A 111 -7.64 -10.95 13.30
CA ASN A 111 -9.03 -11.06 12.87
C ASN A 111 -9.95 -11.59 13.97
N LEU A 112 -9.46 -11.76 15.21
CA LEU A 112 -10.29 -12.16 16.34
C LEU A 112 -11.29 -11.07 16.67
N CYS A 113 -12.56 -11.33 16.39
CA CYS A 113 -13.65 -10.40 16.58
C CYS A 113 -14.92 -11.18 16.95
N ASN A 114 -15.69 -10.67 17.91
CA ASN A 114 -16.97 -11.26 18.33
C ASN A 114 -18.17 -10.66 17.59
N LEU A 115 -17.96 -9.75 16.64
CA LEU A 115 -19.00 -9.11 15.87
C LEU A 115 -19.13 -9.72 14.48
N ALA A 116 -20.36 -9.85 14.00
CA ALA A 116 -20.70 -10.30 12.64
C ALA A 116 -21.40 -9.17 11.88
N CYS A 117 -20.64 -8.12 11.54
CA CYS A 117 -21.17 -6.94 10.84
C CYS A 117 -21.52 -7.30 9.40
N ASN A 118 -22.64 -6.77 8.87
CA ASN A 118 -23.12 -7.06 7.52
C ASN A 118 -22.13 -6.73 6.39
N TYR A 119 -21.18 -5.81 6.63
CA TYR A 119 -20.15 -5.38 5.68
C TYR A 119 -18.80 -6.03 5.92
N CYS A 120 -18.71 -7.01 6.82
CA CYS A 120 -17.47 -7.69 7.20
C CYS A 120 -17.45 -9.14 6.67
N TYR A 121 -16.27 -9.72 6.61
CA TYR A 121 -16.07 -11.11 6.16
C TYR A 121 -14.89 -11.77 6.91
N GLU A 122 -14.63 -13.03 6.64
CA GLU A 122 -13.70 -13.89 7.39
C GLU A 122 -12.26 -13.35 7.50
N TYR A 123 -11.79 -12.57 6.55
CA TYR A 123 -10.44 -11.97 6.63
C TYR A 123 -10.32 -10.96 7.77
N PHE A 124 -11.38 -10.19 8.05
CA PHE A 124 -11.40 -9.16 9.08
C PHE A 124 -12.07 -9.57 10.38
N SER A 125 -12.76 -10.69 10.41
CA SER A 125 -13.45 -11.15 11.61
C SER A 125 -13.48 -12.67 11.69
N SER A 126 -13.04 -13.21 12.83
CA SER A 126 -13.12 -14.64 13.15
C SER A 126 -14.53 -15.13 13.45
N LYS A 127 -15.53 -14.23 13.47
CA LYS A 127 -16.93 -14.55 13.69
C LYS A 127 -17.62 -15.16 12.46
N TRP A 128 -17.08 -14.90 11.28
CA TRP A 128 -17.59 -15.42 9.98
C TRP A 128 -17.12 -16.81 9.62
#